data_debe9827f528a5d745219fdc482a1fd4
#
_entry.id   debe9827f528a5d745219fdc482a1fd4
#
_cell.length_a   1.000
_cell.length_b   1.000
_cell.length_c   1.000
_cell.angle_alpha   90.00
_cell.angle_beta   90.00
_cell.angle_gamma   90.00
#
_symmetry.space_group_name_H-M   'P 1'
#
loop_
_entity.id
_entity.type
_entity.pdbx_description
1 polymer ?
#
loop_
_entity_poly.entity_id
_entity_poly.type
_entity_poly.pdbx_seq_one_letter_code
_entity_poly.pdbx_strand_id
1 'polypeptide(L)'
;MKKIYLSVVCLLISIPLIAQLYVEPEKEVECSVFLAKEGRGRAQQGLEIWDDYIFSCEDGGHVNIYDFKSADPKPVAGFELASSHPDNHVNNVCFGVETKRGASFPLLYITNGKVGSELEWLCFVESITRRGKRFSSEIAQTIELDGSKWAEKGYVSIFGAPSWLVDRERGFIWIFSARKRTVAKVTKHAWENQ
;
A
#
# COMPACT_ATOMS: atom_id res chain seq x y z
N MET A 1 -33.07 34.21 42.68
CA MET A 1 -33.42 33.35 41.58
C MET A 1 -32.52 33.63 40.36
N LYS A 2 -31.19 33.44 40.46
CA LYS A 2 -30.25 33.67 39.34
C LYS A 2 -29.17 32.59 39.14
N LYS A 3 -29.32 31.41 39.77
CA LYS A 3 -28.30 30.36 39.73
C LYS A 3 -28.66 29.10 38.91
N ILE A 4 -29.86 29.05 38.33
CA ILE A 4 -30.31 27.82 37.60
C ILE A 4 -30.00 27.86 36.12
N TYR A 5 -29.74 29.02 35.51
CA TYR A 5 -29.51 29.11 34.07
C TYR A 5 -28.10 28.75 33.61
N LEU A 6 -27.10 28.73 34.51
CA LEU A 6 -25.73 28.43 34.12
C LEU A 6 -25.44 26.93 34.00
N SER A 7 -26.23 26.10 34.72
CA SER A 7 -26.04 24.63 34.68
C SER A 7 -26.63 23.95 33.42
N VAL A 8 -27.64 24.60 32.81
CA VAL A 8 -28.29 24.04 31.62
C VAL A 8 -27.47 24.31 30.35
N VAL A 9 -26.72 25.41 30.30
CA VAL A 9 -25.88 25.76 29.15
C VAL A 9 -24.62 24.87 29.07
N CYS A 10 -24.08 24.45 30.21
CA CYS A 10 -22.92 23.54 30.20
C CYS A 10 -23.27 22.10 29.83
N LEU A 11 -24.53 21.69 29.98
CA LEU A 11 -24.96 20.33 29.64
C LEU A 11 -25.17 20.13 28.11
N LEU A 12 -25.36 21.23 27.37
CA LEU A 12 -25.55 21.18 25.91
C LEU A 12 -24.27 21.20 25.11
N ILE A 13 -23.13 21.47 25.76
CA ILE A 13 -21.82 21.54 25.07
C ILE A 13 -21.07 20.19 25.09
N SER A 14 -21.55 19.22 25.84
CA SER A 14 -20.92 17.91 26.00
C SER A 14 -21.59 16.79 25.20
N ILE A 15 -22.33 17.12 24.13
CA ILE A 15 -22.67 16.11 23.13
C ILE A 15 -21.40 15.93 22.28
N PRO A 16 -20.71 14.78 22.36
CA PRO A 16 -19.64 14.51 21.41
C PRO A 16 -20.30 14.54 20.04
N LEU A 17 -19.93 15.52 19.23
CA LEU A 17 -20.21 15.49 17.80
C LEU A 17 -19.43 14.28 17.26
N ILE A 18 -20.02 13.10 17.37
CA ILE A 18 -19.60 11.96 16.58
C ILE A 18 -20.01 12.36 15.16
N ALA A 19 -19.12 13.08 14.48
CA ALA A 19 -19.20 13.24 13.06
C ALA A 19 -18.96 11.83 12.49
N GLN A 20 -20.04 11.09 12.41
CA GLN A 20 -20.07 9.91 11.57
C GLN A 20 -19.90 10.44 10.15
N LEU A 21 -18.69 10.30 9.61
CA LEU A 21 -18.44 10.56 8.20
C LEU A 21 -19.24 9.49 7.44
N TYR A 22 -20.50 9.79 7.20
CA TYR A 22 -21.33 9.00 6.32
C TYR A 22 -20.94 9.43 4.91
N VAL A 23 -20.03 8.67 4.30
CA VAL A 23 -19.80 8.77 2.87
C VAL A 23 -20.98 8.07 2.24
N GLU A 24 -21.96 8.83 1.76
CA GLU A 24 -22.96 8.25 0.85
C GLU A 24 -22.20 7.66 -0.32
N PRO A 25 -22.44 6.40 -0.68
CA PRO A 25 -21.88 5.85 -1.91
C PRO A 25 -22.48 6.65 -3.07
N GLU A 26 -21.74 7.64 -3.53
CA GLU A 26 -22.08 8.33 -4.78
C GLU A 26 -21.93 7.31 -5.91
N LYS A 27 -23.06 6.84 -6.40
CA LYS A 27 -23.23 5.97 -7.58
C LYS A 27 -22.39 4.68 -7.54
N GLU A 28 -23.05 3.57 -7.81
CA GLU A 28 -22.36 2.34 -8.22
C GLU A 28 -21.37 2.67 -9.32
N VAL A 29 -20.09 2.57 -9.00
CA VAL A 29 -19.04 2.63 -10.01
C VAL A 29 -19.15 1.32 -10.78
N GLU A 30 -19.77 1.36 -11.94
CA GLU A 30 -19.74 0.25 -12.86
C GLU A 30 -18.28 0.04 -13.29
N CYS A 31 -17.59 -0.91 -12.63
CA CYS A 31 -16.26 -1.30 -13.03
C CYS A 31 -16.36 -2.11 -14.31
N SER A 32 -16.10 -1.48 -15.44
CA SER A 32 -16.22 -2.09 -16.76
C SER A 32 -14.93 -2.68 -17.31
N VAL A 33 -13.84 -2.71 -16.53
CA VAL A 33 -12.56 -3.24 -16.99
C VAL A 33 -12.33 -4.63 -16.42
N PHE A 34 -12.46 -5.65 -17.26
CA PHE A 34 -12.05 -7.01 -16.96
C PHE A 34 -10.60 -7.21 -17.43
N LEU A 35 -9.70 -7.50 -16.49
CA LEU A 35 -8.35 -7.92 -16.83
C LEU A 35 -8.36 -9.42 -17.10
N ALA A 36 -7.89 -9.84 -18.29
CA ALA A 36 -7.69 -11.25 -18.55
C ALA A 36 -6.60 -11.78 -17.63
N LYS A 37 -6.89 -12.86 -16.92
CA LYS A 37 -5.89 -13.52 -16.08
C LYS A 37 -4.89 -14.25 -16.99
N GLU A 38 -3.83 -13.55 -17.35
CA GLU A 38 -2.66 -14.15 -17.97
C GLU A 38 -1.50 -14.03 -16.99
N GLY A 39 -0.94 -15.12 -16.57
CA GLY A 39 0.14 -15.15 -15.61
C GLY A 39 0.57 -16.58 -15.31
N ARG A 40 1.42 -16.75 -14.33
CA ARG A 40 1.94 -18.07 -13.94
C ARG A 40 0.94 -18.92 -13.14
N GLY A 41 -0.34 -18.51 -13.09
CA GLY A 41 -1.39 -19.26 -12.39
C GLY A 41 -1.40 -19.08 -10.88
N ARG A 42 -0.60 -18.14 -10.36
CA ARG A 42 -0.61 -17.78 -8.95
C ARG A 42 -1.73 -16.77 -8.62
N ALA A 43 -2.01 -16.58 -7.35
CA ALA A 43 -3.00 -15.61 -6.91
C ALA A 43 -2.53 -14.18 -7.22
N GLN A 44 -3.43 -13.36 -7.75
CA GLN A 44 -3.20 -11.92 -7.85
C GLN A 44 -3.42 -11.30 -6.48
N GLN A 45 -2.48 -10.51 -6.02
CA GLN A 45 -2.44 -9.95 -4.67
C GLN A 45 -2.46 -8.43 -4.68
N GLY A 46 -1.40 -7.81 -5.18
CA GLY A 46 -1.26 -6.36 -5.24
C GLY A 46 -1.73 -5.78 -6.57
N LEU A 47 -2.38 -4.62 -6.52
CA LEU A 47 -2.77 -3.87 -7.71
C LEU A 47 -2.51 -2.38 -7.48
N GLU A 48 -1.88 -1.73 -8.46
CA GLU A 48 -1.65 -0.29 -8.44
C GLU A 48 -1.79 0.29 -9.85
N ILE A 49 -2.17 1.53 -9.94
CA ILE A 49 -2.34 2.26 -11.21
C ILE A 49 -1.39 3.45 -11.22
N TRP A 50 -0.66 3.61 -12.31
CA TRP A 50 0.15 4.79 -12.57
C TRP A 50 0.09 5.21 -14.02
N ASP A 51 -0.29 6.44 -14.28
CA ASP A 51 -0.59 6.96 -15.61
C ASP A 51 -1.57 6.05 -16.36
N ASP A 52 -1.14 5.50 -17.48
CA ASP A 52 -1.96 4.63 -18.34
C ASP A 52 -1.76 3.15 -18.05
N TYR A 53 -1.03 2.79 -16.98
CA TYR A 53 -0.69 1.40 -16.67
C TYR A 53 -1.31 0.89 -15.39
N ILE A 54 -1.82 -0.34 -15.46
CA ILE A 54 -2.21 -1.13 -14.29
C ILE A 54 -1.11 -2.15 -14.04
N PHE A 55 -0.56 -2.14 -12.83
CA PHE A 55 0.40 -3.11 -12.32
C PHE A 55 -0.34 -4.13 -11.47
N SER A 56 -0.51 -5.33 -11.99
CA SER A 56 -1.13 -6.44 -11.26
C SER A 56 -0.08 -7.43 -10.83
N CYS A 57 0.17 -7.49 -9.54
CA CYS A 57 1.22 -8.32 -8.96
C CYS A 57 0.66 -9.67 -8.51
N GLU A 58 1.38 -10.73 -8.83
CA GLU A 58 1.07 -12.08 -8.41
C GLU A 58 1.89 -12.49 -7.17
N ASP A 59 1.34 -13.42 -6.43
CA ASP A 59 2.09 -14.16 -5.40
C ASP A 59 3.39 -14.72 -6.00
N GLY A 60 4.51 -14.46 -5.35
CA GLY A 60 5.86 -14.79 -5.86
C GLY A 60 6.56 -13.68 -6.61
N GLY A 61 5.89 -12.55 -6.91
CA GLY A 61 6.55 -11.36 -7.44
C GLY A 61 6.53 -11.19 -8.95
N HIS A 62 5.70 -11.95 -9.69
CA HIS A 62 5.44 -11.65 -11.09
C HIS A 62 4.47 -10.47 -11.22
N VAL A 63 4.74 -9.56 -12.17
CA VAL A 63 3.89 -8.39 -12.44
C VAL A 63 3.39 -8.43 -13.88
N ASN A 64 2.08 -8.38 -14.04
CA ASN A 64 1.43 -8.18 -15.32
C ASN A 64 1.12 -6.69 -15.49
N ILE A 65 1.47 -6.13 -16.64
CA ILE A 65 1.21 -4.73 -16.99
C ILE A 65 0.08 -4.69 -18.00
N TYR A 66 -0.97 -3.95 -17.68
CA TYR A 66 -2.07 -3.70 -18.60
C TYR A 66 -2.08 -2.22 -19.00
N ASP A 67 -2.52 -1.95 -20.21
CA ASP A 67 -2.76 -0.59 -20.68
C ASP A 67 -4.20 -0.21 -20.30
N PHE A 68 -4.35 0.75 -19.41
CA PHE A 68 -5.64 1.21 -18.89
C PHE A 68 -6.55 1.78 -19.98
N LYS A 69 -5.98 2.28 -21.07
CA LYS A 69 -6.73 2.84 -22.21
C LYS A 69 -7.07 1.82 -23.29
N SER A 70 -6.49 0.63 -23.21
CA SER A 70 -6.74 -0.42 -24.18
C SER A 70 -8.06 -1.13 -23.90
N ALA A 71 -8.82 -1.38 -24.97
CA ALA A 71 -9.97 -2.29 -24.90
C ALA A 71 -9.56 -3.78 -24.84
N ASP A 72 -8.27 -4.09 -25.10
CA ASP A 72 -7.75 -5.46 -24.98
C ASP A 72 -7.50 -5.77 -23.50
N PRO A 73 -8.18 -6.78 -22.94
CA PRO A 73 -8.00 -7.15 -21.54
C PRO A 73 -6.67 -7.85 -21.22
N LYS A 74 -5.84 -8.10 -22.25
CA LYS A 74 -4.58 -8.83 -22.09
C LYS A 74 -3.45 -7.93 -21.61
N PRO A 75 -2.48 -8.47 -20.84
CA PRO A 75 -1.33 -7.70 -20.45
C PRO A 75 -0.49 -7.32 -21.66
N VAL A 76 -0.04 -6.08 -21.71
CA VAL A 76 0.87 -5.56 -22.75
C VAL A 76 2.33 -5.90 -22.49
N ALA A 77 2.65 -6.28 -21.24
CA ALA A 77 3.97 -6.72 -20.80
C ALA A 77 3.87 -7.50 -19.48
N GLY A 78 4.94 -8.17 -19.11
CA GLY A 78 5.13 -8.78 -17.80
C GLY A 78 6.60 -8.77 -17.41
N PHE A 79 6.89 -8.76 -16.10
CA PHE A 79 8.25 -8.82 -15.57
C PHE A 79 8.24 -9.40 -14.14
N GLU A 80 9.44 -9.76 -13.67
CA GLU A 80 9.64 -10.18 -12.27
C GLU A 80 10.11 -8.99 -11.44
N LEU A 81 9.55 -8.83 -10.24
CA LEU A 81 10.09 -7.94 -9.22
C LEU A 81 11.50 -8.39 -8.84
N ALA A 82 12.37 -7.47 -8.50
CA ALA A 82 13.71 -7.81 -8.01
C ALA A 82 13.65 -8.58 -6.69
N SER A 83 12.60 -8.39 -5.90
CA SER A 83 12.27 -9.16 -4.70
C SER A 83 11.51 -10.45 -4.97
N SER A 84 11.41 -10.89 -6.24
CA SER A 84 10.69 -12.13 -6.60
C SER A 84 11.26 -13.33 -5.84
N HIS A 85 10.40 -14.01 -5.11
CA HIS A 85 10.74 -15.18 -4.31
C HIS A 85 9.46 -16.00 -4.04
N PRO A 86 9.53 -17.35 -3.94
CA PRO A 86 8.34 -18.17 -3.66
C PRO A 86 7.57 -17.77 -2.39
N ASP A 87 8.24 -17.14 -1.45
CA ASP A 87 7.68 -16.65 -0.19
C ASP A 87 7.34 -15.16 -0.20
N ASN A 88 7.57 -14.46 -1.31
CA ASN A 88 7.11 -13.08 -1.45
C ASN A 88 5.63 -13.06 -1.83
N HIS A 89 4.78 -12.76 -0.87
CA HIS A 89 3.33 -12.79 -1.07
C HIS A 89 2.79 -11.56 -1.82
N VAL A 90 3.61 -10.52 -2.00
CA VAL A 90 3.24 -9.24 -2.66
C VAL A 90 1.84 -8.76 -2.27
N ASN A 91 1.57 -8.78 -0.97
CA ASN A 91 0.22 -8.62 -0.42
C ASN A 91 -0.47 -7.30 -0.79
N ASN A 92 0.31 -6.22 -0.88
CA ASN A 92 -0.16 -4.91 -1.29
C ASN A 92 0.99 -4.14 -1.95
N VAL A 93 0.66 -3.34 -2.93
CA VAL A 93 1.61 -2.45 -3.62
C VAL A 93 1.05 -1.05 -3.72
N CYS A 94 1.92 -0.04 -3.65
CA CYS A 94 1.55 1.34 -3.92
C CYS A 94 2.75 2.15 -4.42
N PHE A 95 2.53 3.07 -5.34
CA PHE A 95 3.57 4.01 -5.76
C PHE A 95 3.76 5.13 -4.76
N GLY A 96 5.02 5.46 -4.49
CA GLY A 96 5.43 6.60 -3.68
C GLY A 96 5.42 7.92 -4.43
N VAL A 97 6.17 8.88 -3.89
CA VAL A 97 6.38 10.19 -4.50
C VAL A 97 7.79 10.32 -5.11
N GLU A 98 8.73 9.52 -4.64
CA GLU A 98 10.12 9.57 -5.06
C GLU A 98 10.31 8.76 -6.34
N THR A 99 11.10 9.32 -7.25
CA THR A 99 11.54 8.62 -8.45
C THR A 99 13.06 8.51 -8.42
N LYS A 100 13.60 7.29 -8.49
CA LYS A 100 15.04 7.08 -8.61
C LYS A 100 15.54 7.60 -9.96
N ARG A 101 16.73 8.17 -9.98
CA ARG A 101 17.33 8.66 -11.23
C ARG A 101 17.41 7.55 -12.28
N GLY A 102 16.79 7.78 -13.43
CA GLY A 102 16.73 6.82 -14.53
C GLY A 102 15.56 5.84 -14.48
N ALA A 103 14.76 5.86 -13.42
CA ALA A 103 13.51 5.11 -13.35
C ALA A 103 12.43 5.75 -14.23
N SER A 104 11.46 4.95 -14.66
CA SER A 104 10.32 5.41 -15.46
C SER A 104 9.07 5.66 -14.62
N PHE A 105 9.08 5.21 -13.37
CA PHE A 105 7.96 5.30 -12.43
C PHE A 105 8.49 5.73 -11.06
N PRO A 106 7.62 6.26 -10.19
CA PRO A 106 7.98 6.41 -8.78
C PRO A 106 8.36 5.08 -8.15
N LEU A 107 8.98 5.13 -6.98
CA LEU A 107 9.30 3.92 -6.23
C LEU A 107 8.03 3.15 -5.89
N LEU A 108 8.02 1.86 -6.16
CA LEU A 108 6.95 0.94 -5.81
C LEU A 108 7.22 0.35 -4.43
N TYR A 109 6.31 0.60 -3.51
CA TYR A 109 6.33 0.08 -2.14
C TYR A 109 5.53 -1.21 -2.08
N ILE A 110 6.16 -2.29 -1.62
CA ILE A 110 5.65 -3.64 -1.67
C ILE A 110 5.62 -4.21 -0.26
N THR A 111 4.47 -4.70 0.19
CA THR A 111 4.38 -5.43 1.45
C THR A 111 4.40 -6.93 1.21
N ASN A 112 5.10 -7.64 2.07
CA ASN A 112 5.02 -9.09 2.15
C ASN A 112 4.13 -9.47 3.34
N GLY A 113 3.30 -10.48 3.18
CA GLY A 113 2.33 -10.89 4.20
C GLY A 113 2.34 -12.36 4.52
N LYS A 114 3.32 -13.11 4.04
CA LYS A 114 3.39 -14.56 4.25
C LYS A 114 3.94 -14.89 5.64
N VAL A 115 3.02 -15.07 6.57
CA VAL A 115 3.33 -15.44 7.96
C VAL A 115 4.08 -16.78 8.02
N GLY A 116 5.15 -16.83 8.81
CA GLY A 116 5.98 -18.02 8.99
C GLY A 116 7.02 -18.26 7.89
N SER A 117 7.14 -17.35 6.94
CA SER A 117 8.24 -17.36 5.95
C SER A 117 9.45 -16.60 6.44
N GLU A 118 10.61 -16.84 5.83
CA GLU A 118 11.83 -16.05 6.08
C GLU A 118 11.70 -14.58 5.67
N LEU A 119 10.70 -14.25 4.85
CA LEU A 119 10.39 -12.89 4.40
C LEU A 119 9.24 -12.24 5.19
N GLU A 120 8.76 -12.86 6.27
CA GLU A 120 7.55 -12.43 6.99
C GLU A 120 7.57 -10.94 7.37
N TRP A 121 8.72 -10.43 7.78
CA TRP A 121 8.88 -9.06 8.26
C TRP A 121 9.50 -8.11 7.24
N LEU A 122 9.80 -8.60 6.06
CA LEU A 122 10.46 -7.82 5.03
C LEU A 122 9.43 -7.19 4.08
N CYS A 123 9.61 -5.91 3.84
CA CYS A 123 8.93 -5.17 2.80
C CYS A 123 9.97 -4.56 1.87
N PHE A 124 9.60 -4.37 0.62
CA PHE A 124 10.54 -3.95 -0.41
C PHE A 124 10.10 -2.63 -1.03
N VAL A 125 11.07 -1.80 -1.36
CA VAL A 125 10.86 -0.61 -2.19
C VAL A 125 11.65 -0.81 -3.47
N GLU A 126 10.97 -0.81 -4.61
CA GLU A 126 11.60 -1.11 -5.88
C GLU A 126 11.49 0.05 -6.86
N SER A 127 12.53 0.21 -7.65
CA SER A 127 12.59 1.16 -8.75
C SER A 127 12.27 0.44 -10.04
N ILE A 128 11.28 0.93 -10.79
CA ILE A 128 10.84 0.32 -12.04
C ILE A 128 11.30 1.14 -13.22
N THR A 129 11.96 0.47 -14.18
CA THR A 129 12.43 1.04 -15.44
C THR A 129 11.69 0.41 -16.59
N ARG A 130 11.28 1.24 -17.56
CA ARG A 130 10.67 0.83 -18.82
C ARG A 130 11.56 1.20 -19.99
N ARG A 131 11.81 0.24 -20.88
CA ARG A 131 12.50 0.48 -22.17
C ARG A 131 11.67 -0.15 -23.31
N GLY A 132 10.90 0.68 -23.98
CA GLY A 132 9.91 0.20 -24.95
C GLY A 132 8.82 -0.64 -24.28
N LYS A 133 8.72 -1.91 -24.63
CA LYS A 133 7.78 -2.88 -24.02
C LYS A 133 8.39 -3.69 -22.87
N ARG A 134 9.66 -3.48 -22.55
CA ARG A 134 10.34 -4.23 -21.48
C ARG A 134 10.31 -3.43 -20.20
N PHE A 135 9.92 -4.10 -19.12
CA PHE A 135 9.96 -3.58 -17.77
C PHE A 135 10.98 -4.38 -16.95
N SER A 136 11.60 -3.74 -16.02
CA SER A 136 12.50 -4.36 -15.05
C SER A 136 12.44 -3.59 -13.75
N SER A 137 12.77 -4.25 -12.64
CA SER A 137 12.89 -3.60 -11.35
C SER A 137 14.24 -3.87 -10.70
N GLU A 138 14.58 -3.06 -9.73
CA GLU A 138 15.71 -3.22 -8.82
C GLU A 138 15.29 -2.82 -7.41
N ILE A 139 15.79 -3.51 -6.39
CA ILE A 139 15.53 -3.16 -4.99
C ILE A 139 16.26 -1.84 -4.70
N ALA A 140 15.49 -0.82 -4.31
CA ALA A 140 16.03 0.44 -3.83
C ALA A 140 16.23 0.41 -2.31
N GLN A 141 15.34 -0.27 -1.58
CA GLN A 141 15.39 -0.39 -0.14
C GLN A 141 14.66 -1.66 0.33
N THR A 142 15.16 -2.28 1.38
CA THR A 142 14.46 -3.31 2.15
C THR A 142 14.10 -2.73 3.51
N ILE A 143 12.86 -2.95 3.95
CA ILE A 143 12.33 -2.43 5.20
C ILE A 143 11.91 -3.61 6.06
N GLU A 144 12.50 -3.69 7.25
CA GLU A 144 12.14 -4.70 8.25
C GLU A 144 11.08 -4.13 9.20
N LEU A 145 9.93 -4.80 9.27
CA LEU A 145 8.82 -4.44 10.16
C LEU A 145 8.81 -5.29 11.44
N ASP A 146 9.98 -5.64 11.98
CA ASP A 146 10.07 -6.41 13.22
C ASP A 146 9.38 -5.67 14.37
N GLY A 147 8.28 -6.24 14.84
CA GLY A 147 7.46 -5.66 15.88
C GLY A 147 8.19 -5.49 17.22
N SER A 148 9.21 -6.29 17.50
CA SER A 148 10.01 -6.18 18.74
C SER A 148 10.84 -4.92 18.73
N LYS A 149 11.57 -4.66 17.65
CA LYS A 149 12.38 -3.45 17.47
C LYS A 149 11.53 -2.17 17.45
N TRP A 150 10.31 -2.27 16.94
CA TRP A 150 9.38 -1.15 16.94
C TRP A 150 8.81 -0.87 18.32
N ALA A 151 8.50 -1.92 19.09
CA ALA A 151 8.02 -1.79 20.46
C ALA A 151 9.06 -1.14 21.38
N GLU A 152 10.34 -1.47 21.23
CA GLU A 152 11.45 -0.84 21.95
C GLU A 152 11.54 0.68 21.71
N LYS A 153 11.14 1.13 20.54
CA LYS A 153 11.07 2.56 20.18
C LYS A 153 9.76 3.22 20.59
N GLY A 154 8.87 2.51 21.30
CA GLY A 154 7.56 3.01 21.72
C GLY A 154 6.49 2.97 20.64
N TYR A 155 6.73 2.33 19.50
CA TYR A 155 5.73 2.13 18.47
C TYR A 155 4.88 0.88 18.76
N VAL A 156 3.68 0.86 18.17
CA VAL A 156 2.81 -0.30 18.30
C VAL A 156 3.33 -1.43 17.41
N SER A 157 3.37 -2.64 17.94
CA SER A 157 3.78 -3.82 17.19
C SER A 157 2.90 -4.04 15.95
N ILE A 158 3.54 -4.30 14.82
CA ILE A 158 2.88 -4.66 13.57
C ILE A 158 2.87 -6.18 13.48
N PHE A 159 1.70 -6.77 13.18
CA PHE A 159 1.53 -8.20 13.12
C PHE A 159 0.77 -8.64 11.86
N GLY A 160 1.14 -9.77 11.31
CA GLY A 160 0.50 -10.36 10.15
C GLY A 160 0.85 -9.63 8.85
N ALA A 161 0.01 -9.82 7.85
CA ALA A 161 0.19 -9.20 6.55
C ALA A 161 -0.07 -7.69 6.61
N PRO A 162 0.95 -6.83 6.58
CA PRO A 162 0.73 -5.39 6.56
C PRO A 162 0.23 -4.94 5.18
N SER A 163 -0.58 -3.90 5.19
CA SER A 163 -0.92 -3.16 3.98
C SER A 163 -0.43 -1.72 4.13
N TRP A 164 0.03 -1.14 3.05
CA TRP A 164 0.56 0.22 3.02
C TRP A 164 -0.32 1.13 2.19
N LEU A 165 -0.38 2.37 2.61
CA LEU A 165 -0.92 3.47 1.83
C LEU A 165 0.09 4.61 1.87
N VAL A 166 0.54 5.06 0.71
CA VAL A 166 1.39 6.25 0.60
C VAL A 166 0.52 7.48 0.44
N ASP A 167 0.56 8.36 1.44
CA ASP A 167 -0.01 9.71 1.35
C ASP A 167 0.98 10.58 0.56
N ARG A 168 0.75 10.69 -0.75
CA ARG A 168 1.64 11.39 -1.67
C ARG A 168 1.69 12.91 -1.42
N GLU A 169 0.62 13.47 -0.87
CA GLU A 169 0.58 14.92 -0.61
C GLU A 169 1.42 15.30 0.61
N ARG A 170 1.39 14.46 1.64
CA ARG A 170 2.05 14.73 2.93
C ARG A 170 3.36 14.01 3.13
N GLY A 171 3.73 13.08 2.24
CA GLY A 171 4.94 12.28 2.33
C GLY A 171 4.95 11.31 3.49
N PHE A 172 3.79 10.71 3.83
CA PHE A 172 3.66 9.72 4.89
C PHE A 172 3.35 8.35 4.30
N ILE A 173 3.75 7.32 5.03
CA ILE A 173 3.30 5.96 4.80
C ILE A 173 2.44 5.54 5.98
N TRP A 174 1.23 5.10 5.69
CA TRP A 174 0.33 4.50 6.65
C TRP A 174 0.49 2.98 6.57
N ILE A 175 0.73 2.35 7.71
CA ILE A 175 0.85 0.91 7.80
C ILE A 175 -0.34 0.38 8.57
N PHE A 176 -1.09 -0.51 7.96
CA PHE A 176 -2.25 -1.17 8.55
C PHE A 176 -1.89 -2.61 8.87
N SER A 177 -2.16 -3.03 10.09
CA SER A 177 -1.93 -4.41 10.53
C SER A 177 -3.26 -5.07 10.86
N ALA A 178 -3.52 -6.21 10.22
CA ALA A 178 -4.81 -6.89 10.32
C ALA A 178 -5.06 -7.54 11.69
N ARG A 179 -4.04 -8.08 12.36
CA ARG A 179 -4.23 -8.89 13.57
C ARG A 179 -4.65 -8.10 14.81
N LYS A 180 -4.31 -6.82 14.92
CA LYS A 180 -4.65 -6.00 16.10
C LYS A 180 -5.36 -4.70 15.75
N ARG A 181 -5.84 -4.54 14.50
CA ARG A 181 -6.44 -3.28 14.02
C ARG A 181 -5.56 -2.07 14.33
N THR A 182 -4.27 -2.25 14.21
CA THR A 182 -3.29 -1.20 14.48
C THR A 182 -3.04 -0.41 13.21
N VAL A 183 -3.10 0.89 13.33
CA VAL A 183 -2.69 1.82 12.27
C VAL A 183 -1.49 2.57 12.78
N ALA A 184 -0.36 2.43 12.12
CA ALA A 184 0.84 3.20 12.41
C ALA A 184 1.09 4.20 11.28
N LYS A 185 1.36 5.45 11.65
CA LYS A 185 1.82 6.49 10.74
C LYS A 185 3.32 6.59 10.85
N VAL A 186 3.99 6.45 9.72
CA VAL A 186 5.46 6.56 9.65
C VAL A 186 5.82 7.76 8.79
N THR A 187 6.66 8.63 9.31
CA THR A 187 7.17 9.78 8.55
C THR A 187 8.36 9.38 7.71
N LYS A 188 8.55 10.01 6.56
CA LYS A 188 9.65 9.76 5.62
C LYS A 188 11.03 9.76 6.31
N HIS A 189 11.25 10.67 7.25
CA HIS A 189 12.54 10.77 7.97
C HIS A 189 12.87 9.56 8.86
N ALA A 190 11.90 8.74 9.21
CA ALA A 190 12.16 7.51 9.95
C ALA A 190 12.84 6.43 9.10
N TRP A 191 12.83 6.58 7.77
CA TRP A 191 13.37 5.62 6.81
C TRP A 191 14.82 5.89 6.41
N GLU A 192 15.21 7.16 6.41
CA GLU A 192 16.55 7.58 5.94
C GLU A 192 17.66 7.22 6.93
N ASN A 193 17.32 6.81 8.15
CA ASN A 193 18.26 6.56 9.25
C ASN A 193 18.28 5.09 9.73
N GLN A 194 17.73 4.16 8.99
CA GLN A 194 17.80 2.72 9.21
C GLN A 194 18.49 2.04 8.05
#